data_773d2d328774d30bb036ae9bf367aea1
#
_entry.id   773d2d328774d30bb036ae9bf367aea1
#
_cell.length_a   1.000
_cell.length_b   1.000
_cell.length_c   1.000
_cell.angle_alpha   90.00
_cell.angle_beta   90.00
_cell.angle_gamma   90.00
#
_symmetry.space_group_name_H-M   'P 1'
#
loop_
_entity.id
_entity.type
_entity.pdbx_description
1 polymer ?
#
loop_
_entity_poly.entity_id
_entity_poly.type
_entity_poly.pdbx_seq_one_letter_code
_entity_poly.pdbx_strand_id
1 'polypeptide(L)'
;MKVAFIGTHGVGKTTLCYDLAAALKKRDLTVELVREVARECPLPINRETTLKAQAWILHTQIAWELEAEAKADVVFCDRAVLDNFCYMRRAFTGAPAEAVLEELVRSWTKTYDALFKVPIVGDPRFDGVRDTDLRFQREIDGSIEQTLAVWGVPHVPLDPARRGEWGALVLDALLPRLRPQELLFPEPGERLTTRGAPNA
;
A
#
# COMPACT_ATOMS: atom_id res chain seq x y z
N MET A 1 -10.79 -2.94 -4.02
CA MET A 1 -9.49 -2.56 -4.62
C MET A 1 -8.47 -2.39 -3.52
N LYS A 2 -7.34 -3.10 -3.59
CA LYS A 2 -6.26 -3.02 -2.59
C LYS A 2 -5.02 -2.35 -3.18
N VAL A 3 -4.59 -1.24 -2.56
CA VAL A 3 -3.47 -0.42 -3.02
C VAL A 3 -2.45 -0.28 -1.90
N ALA A 4 -1.19 -0.58 -2.16
CA ALA A 4 -0.14 -0.41 -1.15
C ALA A 4 0.92 0.61 -1.58
N PHE A 5 1.42 1.35 -0.58
CA PHE A 5 2.51 2.29 -0.71
C PHE A 5 3.77 1.66 -0.13
N ILE A 6 4.70 1.31 -1.00
CA ILE A 6 5.94 0.63 -0.66
C ILE A 6 7.11 1.61 -0.61
N GLY A 7 8.08 1.32 0.23
CA GLY A 7 9.26 2.16 0.42
C GLY A 7 9.74 2.12 1.86
N THR A 8 10.93 2.62 2.08
CA THR A 8 11.56 2.66 3.40
C THR A 8 10.79 3.56 4.38
N HIS A 9 11.22 3.59 5.64
CA HIS A 9 10.59 4.45 6.65
C HIS A 9 10.84 5.95 6.39
N GLY A 10 9.94 6.81 6.89
CA GLY A 10 10.12 8.26 6.87
C GLY A 10 9.85 8.96 5.54
N VAL A 11 9.42 8.26 4.49
CA VAL A 11 9.23 8.84 3.14
C VAL A 11 7.85 9.48 2.91
N GLY A 12 6.93 9.39 3.87
CA GLY A 12 5.61 10.05 3.78
C GLY A 12 4.45 9.17 3.36
N LYS A 13 4.61 7.83 3.35
CA LYS A 13 3.54 6.88 2.99
C LYS A 13 2.27 7.06 3.81
N THR A 14 2.41 7.16 5.12
CA THR A 14 1.29 7.35 6.07
C THR A 14 0.47 8.59 5.72
N THR A 15 1.13 9.73 5.51
CA THR A 15 0.45 10.97 5.11
C THR A 15 -0.31 10.79 3.80
N LEU A 16 0.34 10.20 2.79
CA LEU A 16 -0.26 9.93 1.50
C LEU A 16 -1.50 9.03 1.61
N CYS A 17 -1.45 7.98 2.45
CA CYS A 17 -2.60 7.11 2.71
C CYS A 17 -3.80 7.90 3.28
N TYR A 18 -3.56 8.77 4.27
CA TYR A 18 -4.65 9.56 4.88
C TYR A 18 -5.22 10.60 3.90
N ASP A 19 -4.38 11.28 3.13
CA ASP A 19 -4.83 12.27 2.14
C ASP A 19 -5.71 11.62 1.06
N LEU A 20 -5.29 10.46 0.57
CA LEU A 20 -6.05 9.69 -0.42
C LEU A 20 -7.36 9.14 0.14
N ALA A 21 -7.33 8.61 1.36
CA ALA A 21 -8.53 8.12 2.01
C ALA A 21 -9.56 9.25 2.20
N ALA A 22 -9.12 10.43 2.64
CA ALA A 22 -9.99 11.59 2.76
C ALA A 22 -10.55 12.03 1.39
N ALA A 23 -9.73 11.98 0.33
CA ALA A 23 -10.16 12.35 -1.00
C ALA A 23 -11.20 11.38 -1.60
N LEU A 24 -11.07 10.06 -1.35
CA LEU A 24 -12.03 9.06 -1.82
C LEU A 24 -13.30 9.05 -0.98
N LYS A 25 -13.22 9.25 0.35
CA LYS A 25 -14.41 9.39 1.21
C LYS A 25 -15.28 10.58 0.80
N LYS A 26 -14.70 11.67 0.31
CA LYS A 26 -15.46 12.81 -0.26
C LYS A 26 -16.17 12.46 -1.59
N ARG A 27 -15.90 11.30 -2.15
CA ARG A 27 -16.55 10.74 -3.36
C ARG A 27 -17.48 9.57 -3.01
N ASP A 28 -17.91 9.48 -1.75
CA ASP A 28 -18.84 8.47 -1.23
C ASP A 28 -18.36 7.02 -1.36
N LEU A 29 -17.03 6.81 -1.49
CA LEU A 29 -16.42 5.49 -1.46
C LEU A 29 -16.11 5.06 -0.02
N THR A 30 -16.34 3.79 0.29
CA THR A 30 -15.90 3.22 1.55
C THR A 30 -14.39 2.93 1.47
N VAL A 31 -13.64 3.43 2.45
CA VAL A 31 -12.17 3.32 2.48
C VAL A 31 -11.70 2.84 3.84
N GLU A 32 -10.88 1.81 3.85
CA GLU A 32 -10.13 1.34 5.02
C GLU A 32 -8.64 1.58 4.87
N LEU A 33 -7.97 1.77 6.00
CA LEU A 33 -6.52 1.96 6.08
C LEU A 33 -5.89 0.82 6.88
N VAL A 34 -5.01 0.08 6.24
CA VAL A 34 -4.09 -0.84 6.92
C VAL A 34 -2.84 -0.03 7.30
N ARG A 35 -2.75 0.32 8.59
CA ARG A 35 -1.66 1.13 9.15
C ARG A 35 -0.36 0.33 9.22
N GLU A 36 0.76 1.02 9.42
CA GLU A 36 2.08 0.42 9.62
C GLU A 36 2.07 -0.55 10.83
N VAL A 37 1.95 -1.84 10.55
CA VAL A 37 1.77 -2.90 11.55
C VAL A 37 2.95 -2.99 12.53
N ALA A 38 4.16 -2.65 12.08
CA ALA A 38 5.35 -2.69 12.93
C ALA A 38 5.21 -1.82 14.20
N ARG A 39 4.38 -0.77 14.17
CA ARG A 39 4.13 0.11 15.33
C ARG A 39 3.30 -0.55 16.43
N GLU A 40 2.53 -1.55 16.08
CA GLU A 40 1.69 -2.31 17.02
C GLU A 40 2.37 -3.61 17.49
N CYS A 41 3.59 -3.89 16.99
CA CYS A 41 4.30 -5.11 17.34
C CYS A 41 4.69 -5.11 18.84
N PRO A 42 4.26 -6.12 19.61
CA PRO A 42 4.58 -6.18 21.03
C PRO A 42 6.01 -6.67 21.31
N LEU A 43 6.77 -6.99 20.28
CA LEU A 43 8.13 -7.51 20.35
C LEU A 43 9.13 -6.45 19.88
N PRO A 44 10.43 -6.56 20.25
CA PRO A 44 11.46 -5.63 19.78
C PRO A 44 11.50 -5.53 18.25
N ILE A 45 11.59 -4.31 17.75
CA ILE A 45 11.65 -3.97 16.32
C ILE A 45 12.94 -3.20 15.98
N ASN A 46 13.12 -2.80 14.75
CA ASN A 46 14.31 -2.10 14.23
C ASN A 46 15.57 -2.95 14.38
N ARG A 47 16.61 -2.43 15.01
CA ARG A 47 17.91 -3.12 15.15
C ARG A 47 17.86 -4.33 16.08
N GLU A 48 16.95 -4.34 17.04
CA GLU A 48 16.75 -5.42 17.99
C GLU A 48 15.67 -6.42 17.55
N THR A 49 15.22 -6.30 16.32
CA THR A 49 14.15 -7.17 15.81
C THR A 49 14.52 -8.64 15.89
N THR A 50 13.52 -9.47 16.07
CA THR A 50 13.66 -10.92 16.10
C THR A 50 12.86 -11.55 14.96
N LEU A 51 13.20 -12.79 14.58
CA LEU A 51 12.41 -13.53 13.59
C LEU A 51 10.94 -13.66 14.01
N LYS A 52 10.67 -13.80 15.31
CA LYS A 52 9.31 -13.82 15.86
C LYS A 52 8.58 -12.50 15.64
N ALA A 53 9.27 -11.37 15.86
CA ALA A 53 8.70 -10.05 15.60
C ALA A 53 8.35 -9.86 14.12
N GLN A 54 9.26 -10.23 13.23
CA GLN A 54 9.03 -10.12 11.79
C GLN A 54 7.94 -11.06 11.29
N ALA A 55 7.86 -12.28 11.82
CA ALA A 55 6.76 -13.19 11.53
C ALA A 55 5.43 -12.64 12.03
N TRP A 56 5.39 -12.07 13.25
CA TRP A 56 4.19 -11.43 13.78
C TRP A 56 3.73 -10.28 12.90
N ILE A 57 4.66 -9.38 12.49
CA ILE A 57 4.36 -8.23 11.62
C ILE A 57 3.77 -8.71 10.30
N LEU A 58 4.41 -9.68 9.63
CA LEU A 58 3.97 -10.19 8.33
C LEU A 58 2.56 -10.80 8.39
N HIS A 59 2.31 -11.69 9.36
CA HIS A 59 1.01 -12.36 9.46
C HIS A 59 -0.10 -11.40 9.89
N THR A 60 0.21 -10.45 10.77
CA THR A 60 -0.74 -9.40 11.18
C THR A 60 -1.08 -8.47 10.01
N GLN A 61 -0.10 -8.11 9.17
CA GLN A 61 -0.35 -7.34 7.95
C GLN A 61 -1.37 -8.06 7.05
N ILE A 62 -1.15 -9.34 6.79
CA ILE A 62 -2.07 -10.17 5.98
C ILE A 62 -3.47 -10.20 6.60
N ALA A 63 -3.57 -10.43 7.90
CA ALA A 63 -4.86 -10.49 8.59
C ALA A 63 -5.62 -9.16 8.51
N TRP A 64 -4.94 -8.04 8.74
CA TRP A 64 -5.57 -6.72 8.66
C TRP A 64 -5.97 -6.32 7.23
N GLU A 65 -5.20 -6.75 6.23
CA GLU A 65 -5.57 -6.55 4.83
C GLU A 65 -6.86 -7.29 4.49
N LEU A 66 -6.99 -8.56 4.91
CA LEU A 66 -8.21 -9.36 4.71
C LEU A 66 -9.42 -8.74 5.41
N GLU A 67 -9.24 -8.27 6.65
CA GLU A 67 -10.30 -7.60 7.39
C GLU A 67 -10.75 -6.29 6.72
N ALA A 68 -9.81 -5.51 6.19
CA ALA A 68 -10.10 -4.27 5.50
C ALA A 68 -10.81 -4.50 4.16
N GLU A 69 -10.35 -5.50 3.38
CA GLU A 69 -10.98 -5.88 2.10
C GLU A 69 -12.43 -6.33 2.27
N ALA A 70 -12.77 -6.94 3.42
CA ALA A 70 -14.14 -7.35 3.72
C ALA A 70 -15.09 -6.17 4.05
N LYS A 71 -14.55 -4.97 4.31
CA LYS A 71 -15.31 -3.82 4.84
C LYS A 71 -15.40 -2.63 3.89
N ALA A 72 -14.53 -2.57 2.86
CA ALA A 72 -14.39 -1.36 2.07
C ALA A 72 -14.18 -1.61 0.57
N ASP A 73 -14.63 -0.66 -0.24
CA ASP A 73 -14.41 -0.66 -1.69
C ASP A 73 -12.93 -0.47 -2.03
N VAL A 74 -12.24 0.34 -1.21
CA VAL A 74 -10.83 0.66 -1.37
C VAL A 74 -10.08 0.46 -0.06
N VAL A 75 -8.97 -0.26 -0.13
CA VAL A 75 -8.05 -0.46 0.99
C VAL A 75 -6.71 0.17 0.64
N PHE A 76 -6.25 1.11 1.45
CA PHE A 76 -4.89 1.64 1.37
C PHE A 76 -4.02 1.00 2.45
N CYS A 77 -2.90 0.42 2.04
CA CYS A 77 -1.92 -0.17 2.94
C CYS A 77 -0.69 0.73 3.07
N ASP A 78 -0.42 1.20 4.30
CA ASP A 78 0.82 1.90 4.66
C ASP A 78 1.92 0.86 4.88
N ARG A 79 2.48 0.37 3.85
CA ARG A 79 3.38 -0.74 3.54
C ARG A 79 2.66 -1.94 2.91
N ALA A 80 3.44 -2.73 2.18
CA ALA A 80 3.04 -4.05 1.71
C ALA A 80 3.80 -5.14 2.49
N VAL A 81 3.37 -6.38 2.33
CA VAL A 81 4.12 -7.54 2.86
C VAL A 81 5.55 -7.59 2.31
N LEU A 82 5.79 -7.07 1.10
CA LEU A 82 7.11 -6.98 0.48
C LEU A 82 8.07 -6.10 1.30
N ASP A 83 7.60 -4.95 1.81
CA ASP A 83 8.40 -4.10 2.71
C ASP A 83 8.84 -4.90 3.94
N ASN A 84 7.87 -5.54 4.61
CA ASN A 84 8.12 -6.34 5.82
C ASN A 84 9.13 -7.46 5.55
N PHE A 85 9.03 -8.12 4.40
CA PHE A 85 10.00 -9.14 3.99
C PHE A 85 11.41 -8.58 3.81
N CYS A 86 11.57 -7.39 3.22
CA CYS A 86 12.88 -6.75 3.06
C CYS A 86 13.55 -6.44 4.40
N TYR A 87 12.77 -5.98 5.39
CA TYR A 87 13.26 -5.78 6.76
C TYR A 87 13.65 -7.11 7.42
N MET A 88 12.82 -8.15 7.26
CA MET A 88 13.11 -9.48 7.78
C MET A 88 14.38 -10.07 7.16
N ARG A 89 14.50 -10.05 5.83
CA ARG A 89 15.65 -10.59 5.10
C ARG A 89 16.96 -9.92 5.51
N ARG A 90 16.96 -8.60 5.70
CA ARG A 90 18.13 -7.88 6.17
C ARG A 90 18.61 -8.38 7.54
N ALA A 91 17.69 -8.68 8.44
CA ALA A 91 18.03 -9.12 9.79
C ALA A 91 18.38 -10.62 9.88
N PHE A 92 17.84 -11.47 8.99
CA PHE A 92 17.84 -12.93 9.12
C PHE A 92 18.13 -13.65 7.80
N THR A 93 19.00 -13.10 6.95
CA THR A 93 19.42 -13.75 5.69
C THR A 93 19.96 -15.15 5.96
N GLY A 94 19.47 -16.13 5.22
CA GLY A 94 19.88 -17.54 5.33
C GLY A 94 19.16 -18.33 6.43
N ALA A 95 18.17 -17.73 7.12
CA ALA A 95 17.36 -18.48 8.07
C ALA A 95 16.49 -19.54 7.34
N PRO A 96 16.30 -20.75 7.88
CA PRO A 96 15.49 -21.79 7.22
C PRO A 96 14.07 -21.38 6.87
N ALA A 97 13.48 -20.45 7.66
CA ALA A 97 12.15 -19.92 7.41
C ALA A 97 12.09 -18.91 6.26
N GLU A 98 13.23 -18.39 5.79
CA GLU A 98 13.28 -17.33 4.77
C GLU A 98 12.59 -17.77 3.48
N ALA A 99 12.91 -18.95 2.96
CA ALA A 99 12.36 -19.46 1.70
C ALA A 99 10.83 -19.63 1.75
N VAL A 100 10.30 -20.12 2.87
CA VAL A 100 8.85 -20.31 3.05
C VAL A 100 8.13 -18.95 3.12
N LEU A 101 8.71 -18.00 3.85
CA LEU A 101 8.14 -16.66 3.97
C LEU A 101 8.28 -15.88 2.66
N GLU A 102 9.36 -16.09 1.91
CA GLU A 102 9.52 -15.50 0.57
C GLU A 102 8.42 -15.96 -0.39
N GLU A 103 8.13 -17.26 -0.44
CA GLU A 103 7.05 -17.82 -1.25
C GLU A 103 5.69 -17.20 -0.89
N LEU A 104 5.39 -17.14 0.41
CA LEU A 104 4.17 -16.50 0.91
C LEU A 104 4.08 -15.03 0.48
N VAL A 105 5.13 -14.25 0.73
CA VAL A 105 5.15 -12.82 0.40
C VAL A 105 5.03 -12.60 -1.10
N ARG A 106 5.74 -13.38 -1.90
CA ARG A 106 5.69 -13.31 -3.36
C ARG A 106 4.30 -13.61 -3.90
N SER A 107 3.63 -14.62 -3.34
CA SER A 107 2.25 -14.95 -3.68
C SER A 107 1.29 -13.85 -3.25
N TRP A 108 1.42 -13.34 -2.02
CA TRP A 108 0.57 -12.29 -1.49
C TRP A 108 0.73 -10.96 -2.21
N THR A 109 1.94 -10.62 -2.64
CA THR A 109 2.23 -9.39 -3.39
C THR A 109 1.39 -9.29 -4.67
N LYS A 110 0.97 -10.40 -5.26
CA LYS A 110 0.10 -10.42 -6.44
C LYS A 110 -1.36 -10.05 -6.15
N THR A 111 -1.75 -9.96 -4.89
CA THR A 111 -3.12 -9.58 -4.50
C THR A 111 -3.34 -8.07 -4.46
N TYR A 112 -2.28 -7.27 -4.53
CA TYR A 112 -2.43 -5.82 -4.63
C TYR A 112 -2.81 -5.42 -6.05
N ASP A 113 -3.86 -4.62 -6.18
CA ASP A 113 -4.31 -4.06 -7.45
C ASP A 113 -3.36 -2.99 -7.99
N ALA A 114 -2.68 -2.28 -7.09
CA ALA A 114 -1.64 -1.31 -7.42
C ALA A 114 -0.60 -1.19 -6.31
N LEU A 115 0.64 -1.02 -6.70
CA LEU A 115 1.77 -0.74 -5.82
C LEU A 115 2.41 0.57 -6.24
N PHE A 116 2.54 1.51 -5.31
CA PHE A 116 3.23 2.78 -5.52
C PHE A 116 4.52 2.81 -4.72
N LYS A 117 5.66 2.93 -5.41
CA LYS A 117 6.96 3.08 -4.76
C LYS A 117 7.18 4.53 -4.39
N VAL A 118 7.22 4.79 -3.08
CA VAL A 118 7.46 6.11 -2.52
C VAL A 118 8.96 6.30 -2.32
N PRO A 119 9.61 7.27 -2.97
CA PRO A 119 11.05 7.47 -2.92
C PRO A 119 11.48 8.17 -1.62
N ILE A 120 12.78 8.10 -1.33
CA ILE A 120 13.41 8.92 -0.29
C ILE A 120 13.40 10.38 -0.77
N VAL A 121 12.85 11.28 0.07
CA VAL A 121 12.84 12.73 -0.16
C VAL A 121 13.28 13.43 1.13
N GLY A 122 14.56 13.76 1.21
CA GLY A 122 15.15 14.39 2.40
C GLY A 122 15.41 13.43 3.55
N ASP A 123 15.84 13.99 4.67
CA ASP A 123 16.23 13.21 5.84
C ASP A 123 15.03 12.72 6.65
N PRO A 124 15.12 11.51 7.23
CA PRO A 124 14.06 10.99 8.07
C PRO A 124 13.92 11.81 9.34
N ARG A 125 12.68 12.16 9.69
CA ARG A 125 12.38 12.82 10.97
C ARG A 125 12.12 11.77 12.04
N PHE A 126 12.68 11.97 13.23
CA PHE A 126 12.39 11.13 14.38
C PHE A 126 10.94 11.32 14.84
N ASP A 127 10.22 10.22 15.03
CA ASP A 127 8.82 10.21 15.46
C ASP A 127 8.57 9.30 16.69
N GLY A 128 9.63 8.99 17.43
CA GLY A 128 9.58 8.14 18.61
C GLY A 128 9.79 6.65 18.36
N VAL A 129 9.65 6.18 17.12
CA VAL A 129 9.75 4.76 16.76
C VAL A 129 10.77 4.51 15.65
N ARG A 130 10.93 5.48 14.73
CA ARG A 130 11.77 5.33 13.53
C ARG A 130 13.24 5.44 13.85
N ASP A 131 14.03 4.56 13.24
CA ASP A 131 15.48 4.76 13.16
C ASP A 131 15.77 5.98 12.24
N THR A 132 16.62 6.88 12.68
CA THR A 132 17.04 8.07 11.91
C THR A 132 18.33 7.85 11.11
N ASP A 133 18.84 6.62 11.08
CA ASP A 133 20.04 6.27 10.34
C ASP A 133 19.77 6.26 8.82
N LEU A 134 20.31 7.23 8.13
CA LEU A 134 20.23 7.35 6.66
C LEU A 134 20.80 6.15 5.91
N ARG A 135 21.84 5.50 6.47
CA ARG A 135 22.42 4.30 5.87
C ARG A 135 21.40 3.16 5.92
N PHE A 136 20.78 2.94 7.06
CA PHE A 136 19.75 1.94 7.23
C PHE A 136 18.56 2.19 6.29
N GLN A 137 18.13 3.45 6.19
CA GLN A 137 17.05 3.86 5.28
C GLN A 137 17.37 3.50 3.82
N ARG A 138 18.58 3.82 3.35
CA ARG A 138 19.03 3.52 1.97
C ARG A 138 19.19 2.03 1.71
N GLU A 139 19.71 1.28 2.68
CA GLU A 139 19.84 -0.18 2.57
C GLU A 139 18.47 -0.85 2.36
N ILE A 140 17.47 -0.47 3.15
CA ILE A 140 16.11 -1.00 3.00
C ILE A 140 15.50 -0.57 1.67
N ASP A 141 15.68 0.68 1.27
CA ASP A 141 15.16 1.18 -0.01
C ASP A 141 15.77 0.40 -1.20
N GLY A 142 17.07 0.20 -1.22
CA GLY A 142 17.76 -0.62 -2.22
C GLY A 142 17.30 -2.08 -2.19
N SER A 143 17.05 -2.66 -1.00
CA SER A 143 16.53 -4.02 -0.87
C SER A 143 15.12 -4.16 -1.47
N ILE A 144 14.27 -3.15 -1.27
CA ILE A 144 12.92 -3.11 -1.87
C ILE A 144 13.04 -3.03 -3.39
N GLU A 145 13.83 -2.12 -3.93
CA GLU A 145 14.03 -1.97 -5.38
C GLU A 145 14.60 -3.25 -6.02
N GLN A 146 15.59 -3.85 -5.40
CA GLN A 146 16.14 -5.12 -5.85
C GLN A 146 15.08 -6.24 -5.86
N THR A 147 14.26 -6.32 -4.81
CA THR A 147 13.22 -7.35 -4.71
C THR A 147 12.15 -7.15 -5.77
N LEU A 148 11.70 -5.91 -6.00
CA LEU A 148 10.76 -5.56 -7.07
C LEU A 148 11.30 -5.98 -8.45
N ALA A 149 12.56 -5.69 -8.72
CA ALA A 149 13.20 -6.03 -9.99
C ALA A 149 13.35 -7.54 -10.16
N VAL A 150 13.88 -8.25 -9.16
CA VAL A 150 14.12 -9.72 -9.23
C VAL A 150 12.80 -10.49 -9.35
N TRP A 151 11.75 -10.05 -8.66
CA TRP A 151 10.45 -10.72 -8.73
C TRP A 151 9.59 -10.25 -9.90
N GLY A 152 10.00 -9.22 -10.63
CA GLY A 152 9.23 -8.65 -11.72
C GLY A 152 7.89 -8.07 -11.27
N VAL A 153 7.84 -7.44 -10.09
CA VAL A 153 6.61 -6.90 -9.53
C VAL A 153 6.24 -5.58 -10.21
N PRO A 154 5.08 -5.50 -10.88
CA PRO A 154 4.61 -4.24 -11.44
C PRO A 154 4.36 -3.20 -10.34
N HIS A 155 4.90 -2.02 -10.50
CA HIS A 155 4.70 -0.90 -9.58
C HIS A 155 4.84 0.44 -10.29
N VAL A 156 4.32 1.49 -9.68
CA VAL A 156 4.43 2.87 -10.16
C VAL A 156 5.40 3.63 -9.26
N PRO A 157 6.58 4.01 -9.74
CA PRO A 157 7.49 4.86 -8.98
C PRO A 157 6.95 6.29 -8.93
N LEU A 158 6.90 6.87 -7.73
CA LEU A 158 6.54 8.27 -7.55
C LEU A 158 7.80 9.15 -7.73
N ASP A 159 7.68 10.21 -8.53
CA ASP A 159 8.78 11.13 -8.77
C ASP A 159 9.05 11.99 -7.52
N PRO A 160 10.26 11.97 -6.94
CA PRO A 160 10.61 12.79 -5.79
C PRO A 160 10.45 14.30 -6.04
N ALA A 161 10.67 14.77 -7.28
CA ALA A 161 10.49 16.17 -7.66
C ALA A 161 9.02 16.62 -7.63
N ARG A 162 8.08 15.68 -7.71
CA ARG A 162 6.63 15.93 -7.74
C ARG A 162 5.94 15.59 -6.41
N ARG A 163 6.65 15.64 -5.30
CA ARG A 163 6.11 15.24 -3.99
C ARG A 163 4.77 15.88 -3.64
N GLY A 164 4.60 17.16 -3.96
CA GLY A 164 3.34 17.90 -3.70
C GLY A 164 2.15 17.42 -4.53
N GLU A 165 2.38 16.65 -5.58
CA GLU A 165 1.38 16.18 -6.53
C GLU A 165 1.09 14.67 -6.39
N TRP A 166 1.80 13.95 -5.52
CA TRP A 166 1.65 12.49 -5.40
C TRP A 166 0.20 12.06 -5.17
N GLY A 167 -0.54 12.77 -4.33
CA GLY A 167 -1.95 12.49 -4.09
C GLY A 167 -2.78 12.55 -5.37
N ALA A 168 -2.60 13.60 -6.18
CA ALA A 168 -3.29 13.75 -7.45
C ALA A 168 -2.88 12.65 -8.45
N LEU A 169 -1.58 12.39 -8.60
CA LEU A 169 -1.07 11.35 -9.49
C LEU A 169 -1.62 9.96 -9.16
N VAL A 170 -1.69 9.62 -7.88
CA VAL A 170 -2.25 8.34 -7.43
C VAL A 170 -3.76 8.29 -7.70
N LEU A 171 -4.51 9.35 -7.40
CA LEU A 171 -5.95 9.41 -7.69
C LEU A 171 -6.23 9.27 -9.18
N ASP A 172 -5.48 9.97 -10.04
CA ASP A 172 -5.63 9.88 -11.50
C ASP A 172 -5.39 8.47 -12.03
N ALA A 173 -4.46 7.72 -11.40
CA ALA A 173 -4.19 6.32 -11.73
C ALA A 173 -5.29 5.35 -11.24
N LEU A 174 -5.94 5.66 -10.11
CA LEU A 174 -6.91 4.77 -9.47
C LEU A 174 -8.35 5.02 -9.93
N LEU A 175 -8.77 6.28 -10.11
CA LEU A 175 -10.16 6.64 -10.41
C LEU A 175 -10.74 5.92 -11.63
N PRO A 176 -10.01 5.73 -12.76
CA PRO A 176 -10.55 4.98 -13.92
C PRO A 176 -10.82 3.50 -13.62
N ARG A 177 -10.21 2.95 -12.57
CA ARG A 177 -10.36 1.55 -12.15
C ARG A 177 -11.42 1.36 -11.06
N LEU A 178 -11.75 2.43 -10.36
CA LEU A 178 -12.87 2.49 -9.43
C LEU A 178 -14.12 2.70 -10.28
N ARG A 179 -14.85 1.60 -10.58
CA ARG A 179 -16.11 1.71 -11.28
C ARG A 179 -16.98 2.74 -10.55
N PRO A 180 -17.58 3.73 -11.24
CA PRO A 180 -18.68 4.46 -10.66
C PRO A 180 -19.69 3.38 -10.24
N GLN A 181 -20.20 3.41 -9.01
CA GLN A 181 -21.45 2.73 -8.73
C GLN A 181 -22.41 3.26 -9.79
N GLU A 182 -22.81 2.41 -10.74
CA GLU A 182 -23.90 2.75 -11.65
C GLU A 182 -25.03 3.16 -10.73
N LEU A 183 -25.41 4.43 -10.79
CA LEU A 183 -26.51 4.93 -10.00
C LEU A 183 -27.67 4.01 -10.33
N LEU A 184 -28.09 3.18 -9.37
CA LEU A 184 -29.25 2.27 -9.50
C LEU A 184 -30.53 3.06 -9.79
N PHE A 185 -30.46 4.38 -9.73
CA PHE A 185 -31.51 5.32 -10.07
C PHE A 185 -30.93 6.42 -10.96
N PRO A 186 -31.48 6.65 -12.17
CA PRO A 186 -31.11 7.80 -12.98
C PRO A 186 -31.41 9.09 -12.21
N GLU A 187 -30.54 10.10 -12.36
CA GLU A 187 -30.74 11.43 -11.79
C GLU A 187 -32.19 11.92 -12.08
N PRO A 188 -32.87 12.54 -11.09
CA PRO A 188 -34.20 13.07 -11.30
C PRO A 188 -34.17 14.19 -12.36
N GLY A 189 -34.35 13.85 -13.63
CA GLY A 189 -34.31 14.81 -14.75
C GLY A 189 -34.04 14.21 -16.14
N GLU A 190 -33.46 13.02 -16.23
CA GLU A 190 -33.36 12.34 -17.52
C GLU A 190 -34.68 11.66 -17.89
N ARG A 191 -35.50 12.34 -18.67
CA ARG A 191 -36.69 11.74 -19.28
C ARG A 191 -36.23 10.68 -20.31
N LEU A 192 -36.68 9.43 -20.06
CA LEU A 192 -36.64 8.38 -21.09
C LEU A 192 -37.26 8.91 -22.36
N THR A 193 -36.48 9.21 -23.38
CA THR A 193 -36.98 9.39 -24.73
C THR A 193 -37.39 8.02 -25.24
N THR A 194 -38.69 7.72 -25.12
CA THR A 194 -39.31 6.56 -25.78
C THR A 194 -39.10 6.73 -27.28
N ARG A 195 -38.25 5.91 -27.87
CA ARG A 195 -38.18 5.75 -29.32
C ARG A 195 -39.53 5.27 -29.79
N GLY A 196 -40.15 6.07 -30.67
CA GLY A 196 -41.42 5.78 -31.29
C GLY A 196 -41.43 4.41 -31.98
N ALA A 197 -42.54 3.70 -31.82
CA ALA A 197 -42.84 2.50 -32.56
C ALA A 197 -43.01 2.85 -34.06
N PRO A 198 -42.56 2.03 -35.00
CA PRO A 198 -42.86 2.23 -36.41
C PRO A 198 -44.32 1.90 -36.66
N ASN A 199 -45.03 2.83 -37.29
CA ASN A 199 -46.36 2.59 -37.83
C ASN A 199 -46.35 1.48 -38.87
N ALA A 200 -47.22 0.48 -38.68
CA ALA A 200 -47.68 -0.40 -39.72
C ALA A 200 -48.90 0.16 -40.40
#